data_8ceec7be2f26040d927103d7a7191171
#
_entry.id   8ceec7be2f26040d927103d7a7191171
#
_cell.length_a   1.000
_cell.length_b   1.000
_cell.length_c   1.000
_cell.angle_alpha   90.00
_cell.angle_beta   90.00
_cell.angle_gamma   90.00
#
_symmetry.space_group_name_H-M   'P 1'
#
loop_
_entity.id
_entity.type
_entity.pdbx_description
1 polymer ?
#
loop_
_entity_poly.entity_id
_entity_poly.type
_entity_poly.pdbx_seq_one_letter_code
_entity_poly.pdbx_strand_id
1 'polypeptide(L)'
;GKTIKPNILFILADDLGWMDLSCYGSSFYETPNIDQLAKEGIRFTNAYAACPVSSPTRTSFQTGKYPARLHLTDYIPGGYAVASRKRIIDATCPVLPVPFVQNLPLSELTIGEALKQEGYQTAHIGKWNCSIDSLTYPQYQGYDINIAGCNKGGPGKGGYFSPYHNPYLSDGPEGEYLTDRLGDECIKIIRRFKDKPFFINLPFYQVHTPLLAKADKVKYFEEKAKMMGLNSFKTFNITPEWKNKQPFQDSTHIERIIQSNAVYAAMIASMDENIGRIIDELKRLGLYENTIIIFTSDNGGLSTSEGSPTANLPLRGGKGFTYEGGIREPLIVRIPHMENAGNRCDSMVISTDYYPTILEMTGSSLHPEQHLDGISFFPLLKNEKRNYRDAIYWHYPHYSNQGGRPSGAIRMGSYKLLQFYDTGELELYDLSKDLSEKENLKDSEPELTERLLNKLENWRTSVNADMPIKNTKVHD
;
A
#
# COMPACT_ATOMS: atom_id res chain seq x y z
N GLY A 1 10.36 32.48 19.68
CA GLY A 1 10.09 32.52 18.26
C GLY A 1 8.97 31.56 17.87
N LYS A 2 8.16 31.93 16.90
CA LYS A 2 7.11 31.03 16.39
C LYS A 2 7.77 29.79 15.78
N THR A 3 7.39 28.61 16.26
CA THR A 3 7.79 27.33 15.64
C THR A 3 7.14 27.26 14.27
N ILE A 4 7.96 27.15 13.21
CA ILE A 4 7.44 26.99 11.86
C ILE A 4 6.89 25.55 11.73
N LYS A 5 5.63 25.40 11.41
CA LYS A 5 5.03 24.09 11.16
C LYS A 5 5.67 23.46 9.93
N PRO A 6 6.10 22.19 10.00
CA PRO A 6 6.72 21.54 8.84
C PRO A 6 5.68 21.25 7.77
N ASN A 7 6.12 21.29 6.52
CA ASN A 7 5.34 20.79 5.39
C ASN A 7 5.36 19.27 5.40
N ILE A 8 4.37 18.64 4.78
CA ILE A 8 4.30 17.19 4.64
C ILE A 8 4.10 16.85 3.18
N LEU A 9 4.99 16.01 2.65
CA LEU A 9 4.85 15.36 1.36
C LEU A 9 4.74 13.87 1.61
N PHE A 10 3.53 13.32 1.42
CA PHE A 10 3.25 11.90 1.57
C PHE A 10 3.17 11.27 0.18
N ILE A 11 4.14 10.42 -0.15
CA ILE A 11 4.26 9.77 -1.46
C ILE A 11 3.84 8.31 -1.31
N LEU A 12 2.82 7.91 -2.06
CA LEU A 12 2.29 6.56 -2.02
C LEU A 12 2.44 5.90 -3.40
N ALA A 13 3.17 4.80 -3.46
CA ALA A 13 3.24 3.98 -4.66
C ALA A 13 2.08 2.99 -4.69
N ASP A 14 1.71 2.53 -5.88
CA ASP A 14 0.62 1.60 -6.12
C ASP A 14 1.19 0.24 -6.54
N ASP A 15 0.86 -0.80 -5.80
CA ASP A 15 1.33 -2.18 -6.04
C ASP A 15 2.86 -2.37 -5.95
N LEU A 16 3.57 -1.48 -5.29
CA LEU A 16 5.02 -1.59 -5.14
C LEU A 16 5.38 -2.53 -3.99
N GLY A 17 6.12 -3.58 -4.29
CA GLY A 17 6.51 -4.58 -3.30
C GLY A 17 7.66 -4.15 -2.40
N TRP A 18 7.80 -4.86 -1.28
CA TRP A 18 8.86 -4.65 -0.29
C TRP A 18 10.26 -4.75 -0.88
N MET A 19 10.44 -5.59 -1.91
CA MET A 19 11.73 -5.83 -2.57
C MET A 19 11.91 -5.03 -3.86
N ASP A 20 11.01 -4.10 -4.16
CA ASP A 20 11.01 -3.41 -5.47
C ASP A 20 11.89 -2.14 -5.50
N LEU A 21 12.61 -1.82 -4.43
CA LEU A 21 13.53 -0.70 -4.36
C LEU A 21 14.96 -1.19 -4.20
N SER A 22 15.93 -0.47 -4.79
CA SER A 22 17.36 -0.81 -4.62
C SER A 22 17.76 -0.81 -3.14
N CYS A 23 17.30 0.15 -2.36
CA CYS A 23 17.61 0.24 -0.93
C CYS A 23 16.93 -0.85 -0.09
N TYR A 24 16.02 -1.62 -0.66
CA TYR A 24 15.42 -2.80 -0.02
C TYR A 24 15.96 -4.12 -0.58
N GLY A 25 16.90 -4.08 -1.53
CA GLY A 25 17.61 -5.25 -2.01
C GLY A 25 17.42 -5.61 -3.47
N SER A 26 16.67 -4.82 -4.26
CA SER A 26 16.57 -5.07 -5.70
C SER A 26 17.92 -4.83 -6.38
N SER A 27 18.37 -5.81 -7.15
CA SER A 27 19.56 -5.66 -7.99
C SER A 27 19.21 -5.26 -9.43
N PHE A 28 17.95 -5.37 -9.81
CA PHE A 28 17.49 -5.09 -11.17
C PHE A 28 16.83 -3.71 -11.28
N TYR A 29 15.88 -3.39 -10.38
CA TYR A 29 15.24 -2.09 -10.35
C TYR A 29 16.18 -1.04 -9.78
N GLU A 30 16.13 0.17 -10.34
CA GLU A 30 17.01 1.28 -9.96
C GLU A 30 16.21 2.44 -9.41
N THR A 31 16.49 2.81 -8.15
CA THR A 31 15.77 3.85 -7.42
C THR A 31 16.72 4.82 -6.72
N PRO A 32 17.63 5.50 -7.48
CA PRO A 32 18.67 6.32 -6.85
C PRO A 32 18.12 7.47 -6.00
N ASN A 33 17.02 8.08 -6.38
CA ASN A 33 16.44 9.21 -5.63
C ASN A 33 15.74 8.73 -4.36
N ILE A 34 15.01 7.63 -4.42
CA ILE A 34 14.40 7.01 -3.23
C ILE A 34 15.49 6.49 -2.29
N ASP A 35 16.55 5.90 -2.83
CA ASP A 35 17.71 5.44 -2.05
C ASP A 35 18.37 6.61 -1.32
N GLN A 36 18.49 7.76 -1.97
CA GLN A 36 19.05 8.97 -1.34
C GLN A 36 18.12 9.47 -0.22
N LEU A 37 16.80 9.41 -0.42
CA LEU A 37 15.86 9.75 0.64
C LEU A 37 16.05 8.82 1.86
N ALA A 38 16.30 7.53 1.63
CA ALA A 38 16.57 6.57 2.70
C ALA A 38 17.86 6.91 3.46
N LYS A 39 18.89 7.40 2.77
CA LYS A 39 20.14 7.86 3.40
C LYS A 39 19.95 9.12 4.25
N GLU A 40 19.00 9.96 3.88
CA GLU A 40 18.66 11.19 4.60
C GLU A 40 17.53 11.01 5.60
N GLY A 41 16.93 9.83 5.66
CA GLY A 41 15.83 9.47 6.53
C GLY A 41 16.07 8.15 7.26
N ILE A 42 14.96 7.51 7.63
CA ILE A 42 14.95 6.17 8.23
C ILE A 42 14.19 5.21 7.33
N ARG A 43 14.77 4.03 7.15
CA ARG A 43 14.18 2.92 6.41
C ARG A 43 13.58 1.91 7.41
N PHE A 44 12.29 1.69 7.32
CA PHE A 44 11.56 0.72 8.16
C PHE A 44 11.53 -0.65 7.47
N THR A 45 11.80 -1.70 8.21
CA THR A 45 11.86 -3.07 7.67
C THR A 45 10.61 -3.89 7.97
N ASN A 46 9.79 -3.48 8.93
CA ASN A 46 8.57 -4.16 9.36
C ASN A 46 7.35 -3.24 9.24
N ALA A 47 7.24 -2.54 8.11
CA ALA A 47 6.09 -1.70 7.81
C ALA A 47 5.04 -2.51 7.04
N TYR A 48 3.78 -2.30 7.39
CA TYR A 48 2.66 -3.05 6.84
C TYR A 48 1.55 -2.16 6.30
N ALA A 49 0.95 -2.62 5.20
CA ALA A 49 -0.35 -2.15 4.76
C ALA A 49 -1.44 -2.85 5.58
N ALA A 50 -2.53 -2.15 5.86
CA ALA A 50 -3.66 -2.74 6.60
C ALA A 50 -4.48 -3.73 5.77
N CYS A 51 -4.24 -3.83 4.47
CA CYS A 51 -4.94 -4.73 3.56
C CYS A 51 -4.05 -5.10 2.38
N PRO A 52 -4.19 -6.32 1.83
CA PRO A 52 -3.40 -6.72 0.67
C PRO A 52 -3.88 -6.14 -0.66
N VAL A 53 -4.91 -5.30 -0.65
CA VAL A 53 -5.41 -4.57 -1.82
C VAL A 53 -5.63 -3.09 -1.49
N SER A 54 -5.78 -2.28 -2.53
CA SER A 54 -5.64 -0.83 -2.52
C SER A 54 -6.58 -0.05 -1.59
N SER A 55 -7.88 -0.10 -1.85
CA SER A 55 -8.84 0.82 -1.21
C SER A 55 -8.86 0.76 0.31
N PRO A 56 -8.86 -0.43 0.94
CA PRO A 56 -8.88 -0.48 2.40
C PRO A 56 -7.63 0.10 3.06
N THR A 57 -6.45 -0.09 2.44
CA THR A 57 -5.22 0.51 2.95
C THR A 57 -5.27 2.03 2.84
N ARG A 58 -5.74 2.54 1.70
CA ARG A 58 -5.85 3.99 1.47
C ARG A 58 -6.82 4.64 2.46
N THR A 59 -7.93 3.99 2.75
CA THR A 59 -8.88 4.48 3.77
C THR A 59 -8.33 4.34 5.19
N SER A 60 -7.52 3.33 5.49
CA SER A 60 -6.87 3.19 6.80
C SER A 60 -5.91 4.34 7.08
N PHE A 61 -5.19 4.82 6.07
CA PHE A 61 -4.35 5.99 6.17
C PHE A 61 -5.17 7.26 6.41
N GLN A 62 -6.25 7.44 5.64
CA GLN A 62 -7.09 8.65 5.75
C GLN A 62 -7.81 8.78 7.09
N THR A 63 -8.03 7.68 7.80
CA THR A 63 -8.89 7.64 8.98
C THR A 63 -8.19 7.23 10.28
N GLY A 64 -7.05 6.56 10.19
CA GLY A 64 -6.40 5.95 11.36
C GLY A 64 -7.16 4.75 11.92
N LYS A 65 -8.02 4.11 11.10
CA LYS A 65 -8.84 2.96 11.49
C LYS A 65 -8.57 1.75 10.63
N TYR A 66 -8.65 0.55 11.22
CA TYR A 66 -8.59 -0.69 10.47
C TYR A 66 -9.73 -0.79 9.44
N PRO A 67 -9.48 -1.40 8.28
CA PRO A 67 -10.54 -1.66 7.29
C PRO A 67 -11.76 -2.37 7.86
N ALA A 68 -11.55 -3.34 8.76
CA ALA A 68 -12.64 -4.06 9.42
C ALA A 68 -13.56 -3.13 10.21
N ARG A 69 -13.00 -2.16 10.92
CA ARG A 69 -13.78 -1.16 11.69
C ARG A 69 -14.58 -0.26 10.78
N LEU A 70 -14.04 0.09 9.61
CA LEU A 70 -14.70 0.93 8.61
C LEU A 70 -15.74 0.16 7.79
N HIS A 71 -15.73 -1.17 7.84
CA HIS A 71 -16.50 -2.03 6.94
C HIS A 71 -16.20 -1.76 5.46
N LEU A 72 -14.98 -1.32 5.17
CA LEU A 72 -14.47 -1.07 3.83
C LEU A 72 -13.27 -1.99 3.64
N THR A 73 -13.54 -3.22 3.20
CA THR A 73 -12.62 -4.36 3.32
C THR A 73 -12.09 -4.92 2.01
N ASP A 74 -12.55 -4.40 0.86
CA ASP A 74 -12.03 -4.80 -0.44
C ASP A 74 -11.80 -3.59 -1.33
N TYR A 75 -11.12 -3.78 -2.47
CA TYR A 75 -10.91 -2.71 -3.44
C TYR A 75 -12.25 -2.25 -4.05
N ILE A 76 -12.32 -1.02 -4.48
CA ILE A 76 -13.55 -0.37 -4.95
C ILE A 76 -13.50 -0.16 -6.47
N PRO A 77 -14.52 -0.60 -7.23
CA PRO A 77 -15.57 -1.55 -6.89
C PRO A 77 -15.06 -2.99 -7.03
N GLY A 78 -15.30 -3.82 -6.04
CA GLY A 78 -14.78 -5.19 -6.05
C GLY A 78 -15.77 -6.22 -5.53
N GLY A 79 -15.31 -7.48 -5.45
CA GLY A 79 -16.09 -8.58 -4.92
C GLY A 79 -17.43 -8.75 -5.61
N TYR A 80 -18.49 -8.78 -4.84
CA TYR A 80 -19.87 -8.93 -5.34
C TYR A 80 -20.37 -7.75 -6.16
N ALA A 81 -19.72 -6.61 -6.13
CA ALA A 81 -20.08 -5.49 -7.00
C ALA A 81 -19.79 -5.80 -8.48
N VAL A 82 -18.94 -6.80 -8.76
CA VAL A 82 -18.63 -7.26 -10.12
C VAL A 82 -19.47 -8.52 -10.39
N ALA A 83 -20.47 -8.41 -11.24
CA ALA A 83 -21.47 -9.47 -11.51
C ALA A 83 -20.85 -10.81 -11.95
N SER A 84 -19.80 -10.76 -12.78
CA SER A 84 -19.11 -11.98 -13.24
C SER A 84 -18.42 -12.72 -12.09
N ARG A 85 -17.84 -11.99 -11.15
CA ARG A 85 -17.19 -12.56 -9.96
C ARG A 85 -18.22 -13.13 -9.00
N LYS A 86 -19.31 -12.40 -8.77
CA LYS A 86 -20.43 -12.86 -7.95
C LYS A 86 -20.95 -14.21 -8.44
N ARG A 87 -21.12 -14.37 -9.74
CA ARG A 87 -21.59 -15.61 -10.35
C ARG A 87 -20.66 -16.79 -10.06
N ILE A 88 -19.36 -16.59 -10.19
CA ILE A 88 -18.36 -17.63 -9.93
C ILE A 88 -18.33 -18.00 -8.45
N ILE A 89 -18.34 -17.00 -7.57
CA ILE A 89 -18.33 -17.19 -6.12
C ILE A 89 -19.57 -17.98 -5.68
N ASP A 90 -20.74 -17.56 -6.10
CA ASP A 90 -22.01 -18.22 -5.75
C ASP A 90 -22.05 -19.69 -6.21
N ALA A 91 -21.42 -19.98 -7.33
CA ALA A 91 -21.43 -21.33 -7.91
C ALA A 91 -20.35 -22.27 -7.34
N THR A 92 -19.22 -21.75 -6.87
CA THR A 92 -18.02 -22.57 -6.62
C THR A 92 -17.37 -22.41 -5.25
N CYS A 93 -17.62 -21.31 -4.54
CA CYS A 93 -16.90 -21.02 -3.31
C CYS A 93 -17.59 -21.52 -2.06
N PRO A 94 -16.86 -22.11 -1.09
CA PRO A 94 -17.44 -22.64 0.13
C PRO A 94 -18.05 -21.60 1.05
N VAL A 95 -17.58 -20.34 1.00
CA VAL A 95 -18.17 -19.23 1.76
C VAL A 95 -18.48 -18.07 0.84
N LEU A 96 -19.46 -17.26 1.25
CA LEU A 96 -19.80 -16.03 0.57
C LEU A 96 -19.05 -14.88 1.25
N PRO A 97 -18.40 -14.00 0.46
CA PRO A 97 -17.72 -12.83 1.03
C PRO A 97 -18.74 -11.85 1.61
N VAL A 98 -18.25 -10.97 2.48
CA VAL A 98 -19.10 -9.97 3.12
C VAL A 98 -19.41 -8.82 2.16
N PRO A 99 -20.58 -8.20 2.25
CA PRO A 99 -20.81 -6.88 1.67
C PRO A 99 -19.90 -5.85 2.35
N PHE A 100 -19.50 -4.82 1.63
CA PHE A 100 -18.63 -3.79 2.20
C PHE A 100 -19.01 -2.40 1.69
N VAL A 101 -18.59 -1.38 2.45
CA VAL A 101 -18.83 0.02 2.13
C VAL A 101 -18.01 0.40 0.89
N GLN A 102 -18.63 1.10 -0.07
CA GLN A 102 -18.01 1.47 -1.34
C GLN A 102 -17.54 2.93 -1.39
N ASN A 103 -17.71 3.68 -0.31
CA ASN A 103 -17.31 5.08 -0.22
C ASN A 103 -16.73 5.37 1.14
N LEU A 104 -15.64 6.12 1.20
CA LEU A 104 -15.12 6.65 2.46
C LEU A 104 -16.19 7.59 3.04
N PRO A 105 -16.76 7.26 4.22
CA PRO A 105 -17.85 8.06 4.76
C PRO A 105 -17.43 9.49 5.07
N LEU A 106 -18.27 10.46 4.75
CA LEU A 106 -18.06 11.87 5.07
C LEU A 106 -18.06 12.12 6.59
N SER A 107 -18.61 11.19 7.38
CA SER A 107 -18.60 11.26 8.85
C SER A 107 -17.20 11.00 9.46
N GLU A 108 -16.29 10.42 8.70
CA GLU A 108 -14.91 10.23 9.14
C GLU A 108 -14.14 11.55 9.02
N LEU A 109 -13.42 11.93 10.08
CA LEU A 109 -12.51 13.08 10.02
C LEU A 109 -11.20 12.61 9.38
N THR A 110 -11.01 12.92 8.10
CA THR A 110 -9.80 12.50 7.39
C THR A 110 -8.56 13.24 7.87
N ILE A 111 -7.38 12.70 7.57
CA ILE A 111 -6.11 13.38 7.88
C ILE A 111 -6.04 14.74 7.18
N GLY A 112 -6.57 14.86 5.96
CA GLY A 112 -6.65 16.14 5.25
C GLY A 112 -7.50 17.16 6.00
N GLU A 113 -8.67 16.75 6.48
CA GLU A 113 -9.54 17.61 7.28
C GLU A 113 -8.90 18.02 8.61
N ALA A 114 -8.26 17.07 9.30
CA ALA A 114 -7.59 17.34 10.56
C ALA A 114 -6.46 18.36 10.39
N LEU A 115 -5.67 18.25 9.33
CA LEU A 115 -4.58 19.20 9.05
C LEU A 115 -5.11 20.56 8.58
N LYS A 116 -6.22 20.60 7.85
CA LYS A 116 -6.86 21.90 7.53
C LYS A 116 -7.27 22.67 8.78
N GLN A 117 -7.79 21.98 9.79
CA GLN A 117 -8.14 22.60 11.08
C GLN A 117 -6.92 23.23 11.76
N GLU A 118 -5.73 22.74 11.46
CA GLU A 118 -4.45 23.23 11.99
C GLU A 118 -3.81 24.31 11.10
N GLY A 119 -4.51 24.75 10.05
CA GLY A 119 -4.06 25.80 9.16
C GLY A 119 -3.24 25.34 7.95
N TYR A 120 -3.21 24.05 7.66
CA TYR A 120 -2.52 23.51 6.49
C TYR A 120 -3.29 23.75 5.21
N GLN A 121 -2.58 24.14 4.14
CA GLN A 121 -3.07 24.02 2.78
C GLN A 121 -2.96 22.55 2.38
N THR A 122 -3.95 22.00 1.67
CA THR A 122 -3.99 20.57 1.37
C THR A 122 -4.19 20.31 -0.12
N ALA A 123 -3.46 19.33 -0.66
CA ALA A 123 -3.63 18.89 -2.03
C ALA A 123 -3.55 17.37 -2.12
N HIS A 124 -4.41 16.81 -2.95
CA HIS A 124 -4.37 15.41 -3.36
C HIS A 124 -4.03 15.34 -4.84
N ILE A 125 -2.95 14.65 -5.17
CA ILE A 125 -2.43 14.57 -6.55
C ILE A 125 -2.20 13.09 -6.88
N GLY A 126 -3.12 12.49 -7.62
CA GLY A 126 -3.03 11.10 -8.04
C GLY A 126 -4.24 10.25 -7.69
N LYS A 127 -4.02 8.96 -7.53
CA LYS A 127 -5.07 7.95 -7.29
C LYS A 127 -5.78 8.18 -5.95
N TRP A 128 -7.11 8.18 -5.99
CA TRP A 128 -7.94 8.18 -4.77
C TRP A 128 -8.41 6.78 -4.42
N ASN A 129 -9.30 6.24 -5.24
CA ASN A 129 -9.83 4.86 -5.13
C ASN A 129 -10.35 4.51 -3.71
N CYS A 130 -10.91 5.49 -3.03
CA CYS A 130 -11.56 5.29 -1.74
C CYS A 130 -13.08 5.41 -1.84
N SER A 131 -13.61 5.68 -3.04
CA SER A 131 -15.02 6.01 -3.23
C SER A 131 -15.45 5.79 -4.68
N ILE A 132 -16.74 5.49 -4.86
CA ILE A 132 -17.41 5.50 -6.17
C ILE A 132 -18.13 6.84 -6.38
N ASP A 133 -18.80 7.34 -5.34
CA ASP A 133 -19.59 8.58 -5.37
C ASP A 133 -18.66 9.80 -5.40
N SER A 134 -18.80 10.62 -6.44
CA SER A 134 -17.99 11.83 -6.62
C SER A 134 -18.14 12.85 -5.48
N LEU A 135 -19.24 12.80 -4.72
CA LEU A 135 -19.45 13.67 -3.55
C LEU A 135 -18.60 13.24 -2.35
N THR A 136 -17.85 12.15 -2.47
CA THR A 136 -16.92 11.66 -1.45
C THR A 136 -15.46 11.62 -1.95
N TYR A 137 -15.17 12.32 -3.05
CA TYR A 137 -13.83 12.46 -3.61
C TYR A 137 -12.99 13.45 -2.78
N PRO A 138 -11.67 13.56 -3.04
CA PRO A 138 -10.77 14.34 -2.19
C PRO A 138 -11.23 15.75 -1.85
N GLN A 139 -11.81 16.49 -2.81
CA GLN A 139 -12.25 17.87 -2.59
C GLN A 139 -13.36 17.99 -1.53
N TYR A 140 -14.06 16.89 -1.23
CA TYR A 140 -15.08 16.84 -0.17
C TYR A 140 -14.57 16.15 1.10
N GLN A 141 -13.29 15.71 1.09
CA GLN A 141 -12.67 14.94 2.16
C GLN A 141 -11.42 15.65 2.73
N GLY A 142 -11.41 16.99 2.69
CA GLY A 142 -10.37 17.77 3.34
C GLY A 142 -9.21 18.22 2.45
N TYR A 143 -9.31 18.05 1.15
CA TYR A 143 -8.27 18.49 0.22
C TYR A 143 -8.75 19.70 -0.58
N ASP A 144 -8.04 20.83 -0.45
CA ASP A 144 -8.36 22.08 -1.16
C ASP A 144 -8.25 21.90 -2.67
N ILE A 145 -7.33 21.05 -3.09
CA ILE A 145 -7.05 20.76 -4.50
C ILE A 145 -7.12 19.25 -4.71
N ASN A 146 -7.86 18.83 -5.74
CA ASN A 146 -7.90 17.45 -6.21
C ASN A 146 -7.41 17.41 -7.66
N ILE A 147 -6.30 16.74 -7.89
CA ILE A 147 -5.77 16.47 -9.22
C ILE A 147 -5.75 14.96 -9.42
N ALA A 148 -6.50 14.48 -10.42
CA ALA A 148 -6.58 13.07 -10.82
C ALA A 148 -7.24 12.12 -9.82
N GLY A 149 -7.77 12.59 -8.69
CA GLY A 149 -8.42 11.74 -7.68
C GLY A 149 -9.88 11.47 -8.02
N CYS A 150 -10.21 10.21 -8.30
CA CYS A 150 -11.57 9.78 -8.65
C CYS A 150 -11.76 8.30 -8.29
N ASN A 151 -12.78 7.65 -8.88
CA ASN A 151 -13.08 6.23 -8.65
C ASN A 151 -12.08 5.27 -9.30
N LYS A 152 -11.19 5.74 -10.18
CA LYS A 152 -10.27 4.86 -10.90
C LYS A 152 -9.30 4.16 -9.96
N GLY A 153 -9.23 2.84 -10.07
CA GLY A 153 -8.27 2.00 -9.35
C GLY A 153 -6.91 1.85 -10.06
N GLY A 154 -6.84 2.26 -11.31
CA GLY A 154 -5.64 2.28 -12.14
C GLY A 154 -5.77 3.35 -13.21
N PRO A 155 -4.76 3.52 -14.09
CA PRO A 155 -4.80 4.58 -15.11
C PRO A 155 -5.87 4.37 -16.18
N GLY A 156 -6.45 3.17 -16.25
CA GLY A 156 -7.54 2.84 -17.18
C GLY A 156 -7.07 2.59 -18.61
N LYS A 157 -8.05 2.54 -19.51
CA LYS A 157 -7.81 2.32 -20.94
C LYS A 157 -7.00 3.50 -21.51
N GLY A 158 -5.98 3.20 -22.31
CA GLY A 158 -4.99 4.17 -22.75
C GLY A 158 -3.81 4.27 -21.80
N GLY A 159 -4.00 3.90 -20.55
CA GLY A 159 -2.93 3.72 -19.58
C GLY A 159 -2.24 5.01 -19.16
N TYR A 160 -0.92 4.99 -19.21
CA TYR A 160 -0.06 6.03 -18.67
C TYR A 160 0.24 7.17 -19.65
N PHE A 161 -0.31 7.15 -20.85
CA PHE A 161 -0.07 8.20 -21.85
C PHE A 161 -1.33 9.01 -22.11
N SER A 162 -1.17 10.33 -22.30
CA SER A 162 -2.30 11.20 -22.67
C SER A 162 -2.92 10.73 -24.00
N PRO A 163 -4.25 10.71 -24.13
CA PRO A 163 -5.28 11.25 -23.24
C PRO A 163 -5.56 10.35 -22.02
N TYR A 164 -5.73 10.97 -20.85
CA TYR A 164 -5.83 10.25 -19.57
C TYR A 164 -7.25 9.77 -19.24
N HIS A 165 -8.26 10.35 -19.85
CA HIS A 165 -9.66 10.05 -19.56
C HIS A 165 -9.99 10.12 -18.05
N ASN A 166 -9.43 11.13 -17.39
CA ASN A 166 -9.62 11.37 -15.97
C ASN A 166 -10.36 12.70 -15.78
N PRO A 167 -11.53 12.71 -15.10
CA PRO A 167 -12.33 13.94 -14.98
C PRO A 167 -11.65 15.04 -14.17
N TYR A 168 -10.61 14.71 -13.40
CA TYR A 168 -9.87 15.66 -12.55
C TYR A 168 -8.43 15.88 -13.02
N LEU A 169 -8.13 15.46 -14.24
CA LEU A 169 -6.84 15.71 -14.87
C LEU A 169 -7.06 16.01 -16.35
N SER A 170 -6.77 17.22 -16.77
CA SER A 170 -6.84 17.58 -18.18
C SER A 170 -5.80 16.80 -19.00
N ASP A 171 -6.12 16.52 -20.27
CA ASP A 171 -5.16 15.88 -21.15
C ASP A 171 -3.99 16.81 -21.43
N GLY A 172 -2.82 16.24 -21.59
CA GLY A 172 -1.63 16.94 -22.06
C GLY A 172 -1.40 16.71 -23.55
N PRO A 173 -0.24 17.13 -24.07
CA PRO A 173 0.17 16.77 -25.42
C PRO A 173 0.14 15.25 -25.61
N GLU A 174 -0.11 14.80 -26.83
CA GLU A 174 -0.05 13.39 -27.16
C GLU A 174 1.31 12.79 -26.76
N GLY A 175 1.26 11.66 -26.07
CA GLY A 175 2.48 10.99 -25.58
C GLY A 175 3.02 11.49 -24.24
N GLU A 176 2.39 12.50 -23.62
CA GLU A 176 2.75 12.90 -22.27
C GLU A 176 2.51 11.74 -21.30
N TYR A 177 3.52 11.45 -20.46
CA TYR A 177 3.45 10.32 -19.52
C TYR A 177 2.80 10.77 -18.21
N LEU A 178 1.83 9.99 -17.72
CA LEU A 178 1.05 10.32 -16.51
C LEU A 178 1.92 10.62 -15.30
N THR A 179 2.94 9.82 -15.07
CA THR A 179 3.83 9.98 -13.90
C THR A 179 4.60 11.28 -13.95
N ASP A 180 5.08 11.68 -15.14
CA ASP A 180 5.73 12.98 -15.35
C ASP A 180 4.74 14.11 -15.13
N ARG A 181 3.52 13.97 -15.63
CA ARG A 181 2.47 14.98 -15.44
C ARG A 181 2.11 15.15 -13.97
N LEU A 182 1.99 14.08 -13.20
CA LEU A 182 1.73 14.17 -11.76
C LEU A 182 2.91 14.83 -11.03
N GLY A 183 4.15 14.55 -11.45
CA GLY A 183 5.33 15.25 -10.97
C GLY A 183 5.27 16.74 -11.24
N ASP A 184 4.91 17.13 -12.47
CA ASP A 184 4.74 18.53 -12.86
C ASP A 184 3.66 19.23 -12.03
N GLU A 185 2.52 18.57 -11.83
CA GLU A 185 1.43 19.12 -11.03
C GLU A 185 1.84 19.31 -9.56
N CYS A 186 2.57 18.36 -9.00
CA CYS A 186 3.09 18.45 -7.64
C CYS A 186 4.05 19.63 -7.50
N ILE A 187 4.95 19.83 -8.45
CA ILE A 187 5.89 20.95 -8.47
C ILE A 187 5.13 22.29 -8.53
N LYS A 188 4.10 22.38 -9.36
CA LYS A 188 3.25 23.60 -9.44
C LYS A 188 2.56 23.91 -8.13
N ILE A 189 2.04 22.88 -7.46
CA ILE A 189 1.36 23.04 -6.16
C ILE A 189 2.35 23.46 -5.09
N ILE A 190 3.54 22.88 -5.03
CA ILE A 190 4.60 23.28 -4.09
C ILE A 190 4.93 24.77 -4.27
N ARG A 191 5.08 25.24 -5.51
CA ARG A 191 5.33 26.66 -5.80
C ARG A 191 4.19 27.56 -5.33
N ARG A 192 2.95 27.11 -5.55
CA ARG A 192 1.76 27.84 -5.11
C ARG A 192 1.64 27.87 -3.57
N PHE A 193 2.01 26.80 -2.89
CA PHE A 193 1.83 26.63 -1.44
C PHE A 193 3.04 27.08 -0.61
N LYS A 194 4.12 27.51 -1.22
CA LYS A 194 5.44 27.68 -0.57
C LYS A 194 5.45 28.61 0.65
N ASP A 195 4.53 29.56 0.75
CA ASP A 195 4.56 30.60 1.79
C ASP A 195 3.85 30.21 3.09
N LYS A 196 3.12 29.10 3.08
CA LYS A 196 2.38 28.59 4.25
C LYS A 196 2.56 27.09 4.37
N PRO A 197 2.37 26.50 5.56
CA PRO A 197 2.45 25.06 5.70
C PRO A 197 1.50 24.32 4.77
N PHE A 198 1.98 23.25 4.18
CA PHE A 198 1.17 22.42 3.28
C PHE A 198 1.28 20.94 3.59
N PHE A 199 0.21 20.24 3.28
CA PHE A 199 0.15 18.79 3.21
C PHE A 199 -0.20 18.39 1.78
N ILE A 200 0.70 17.68 1.13
CA ILE A 200 0.47 17.11 -0.20
C ILE A 200 0.44 15.58 -0.08
N ASN A 201 -0.69 15.00 -0.44
CA ASN A 201 -0.83 13.57 -0.64
C ASN A 201 -0.59 13.29 -2.13
N LEU A 202 0.48 12.56 -2.43
CA LEU A 202 0.90 12.25 -3.80
C LEU A 202 0.86 10.73 -4.02
N PRO A 203 -0.34 10.15 -4.24
CA PRO A 203 -0.46 8.74 -4.58
C PRO A 203 -0.34 8.55 -6.10
N PHE A 204 0.84 8.14 -6.54
CA PHE A 204 1.06 7.79 -7.93
C PHE A 204 0.17 6.63 -8.36
N TYR A 205 -0.15 6.55 -9.66
CA TYR A 205 -0.76 5.36 -10.25
C TYR A 205 0.29 4.26 -10.49
N GLN A 206 1.57 4.59 -10.48
CA GLN A 206 2.70 3.66 -10.63
C GLN A 206 2.79 2.75 -9.40
N VAL A 207 2.91 1.45 -9.56
CA VAL A 207 3.20 0.69 -10.76
C VAL A 207 2.05 -0.23 -11.16
N HIS A 208 0.83 0.24 -11.01
CA HIS A 208 -0.39 -0.50 -11.35
C HIS A 208 -0.47 -0.82 -12.85
N THR A 209 -1.03 -1.97 -13.18
CA THR A 209 -1.35 -2.34 -14.57
C THR A 209 -2.36 -1.36 -15.21
N PRO A 210 -2.37 -1.17 -16.53
CA PRO A 210 -1.53 -1.84 -17.54
C PRO A 210 -0.08 -1.37 -17.47
N LEU A 211 0.86 -2.27 -17.78
CA LEU A 211 2.28 -1.93 -17.77
C LEU A 211 2.64 -1.19 -19.05
N LEU A 212 2.84 0.10 -18.93
CA LEU A 212 3.23 0.99 -20.03
C LEU A 212 4.32 1.94 -19.54
N ALA A 213 5.42 2.01 -20.27
CA ALA A 213 6.57 2.81 -19.88
C ALA A 213 7.19 3.51 -21.09
N LYS A 214 8.08 4.45 -20.84
CA LYS A 214 8.81 5.16 -21.87
C LYS A 214 9.78 4.20 -22.59
N ALA A 215 9.76 4.22 -23.90
CA ALA A 215 10.49 3.26 -24.73
C ALA A 215 12.00 3.23 -24.47
N ASP A 216 12.62 4.39 -24.25
CA ASP A 216 14.05 4.51 -23.97
C ASP A 216 14.43 3.81 -22.65
N LYS A 217 13.59 3.94 -21.61
CA LYS A 217 13.81 3.30 -20.32
C LYS A 217 13.59 1.79 -20.41
N VAL A 218 12.59 1.34 -21.16
CA VAL A 218 12.36 -0.09 -21.40
C VAL A 218 13.58 -0.71 -22.06
N LYS A 219 14.10 -0.07 -23.10
CA LYS A 219 15.31 -0.54 -23.78
C LYS A 219 16.51 -0.65 -22.85
N TYR A 220 16.70 0.35 -21.98
CA TYR A 220 17.76 0.34 -20.99
C TYR A 220 17.67 -0.92 -20.09
N PHE A 221 16.50 -1.23 -19.57
CA PHE A 221 16.32 -2.38 -18.68
C PHE A 221 16.30 -3.71 -19.42
N GLU A 222 15.87 -3.75 -20.69
CA GLU A 222 16.03 -4.94 -21.52
C GLU A 222 17.52 -5.29 -21.67
N GLU A 223 18.36 -4.29 -21.93
CA GLU A 223 19.80 -4.47 -22.01
C GLU A 223 20.41 -4.88 -20.69
N LYS A 224 19.96 -4.28 -19.58
CA LYS A 224 20.42 -4.66 -18.24
C LYS A 224 20.06 -6.11 -17.90
N ALA A 225 18.84 -6.54 -18.20
CA ALA A 225 18.41 -7.94 -18.02
C ALA A 225 19.30 -8.92 -18.80
N LYS A 226 19.63 -8.55 -20.04
CA LYS A 226 20.52 -9.34 -20.89
C LYS A 226 21.93 -9.42 -20.30
N MET A 227 22.49 -8.29 -19.86
CA MET A 227 23.82 -8.23 -19.25
C MET A 227 23.90 -9.02 -17.94
N MET A 228 22.84 -9.04 -17.16
CA MET A 228 22.74 -9.80 -15.91
C MET A 228 22.42 -11.29 -16.15
N GLY A 229 22.14 -11.69 -17.40
CA GLY A 229 21.79 -13.07 -17.73
C GLY A 229 20.44 -13.51 -17.18
N LEU A 230 19.53 -12.59 -16.91
CA LEU A 230 18.26 -12.88 -16.25
C LEU A 230 17.33 -13.77 -17.10
N ASN A 231 17.47 -13.72 -18.43
CA ASN A 231 16.66 -14.52 -19.33
C ASN A 231 16.97 -16.04 -19.26
N SER A 232 18.10 -16.42 -18.65
CA SER A 232 18.47 -17.82 -18.44
C SER A 232 17.90 -18.43 -17.16
N PHE A 233 17.32 -17.61 -16.27
CA PHE A 233 16.75 -18.07 -15.01
C PHE A 233 15.27 -18.40 -15.17
N LYS A 234 14.80 -19.35 -14.34
CA LYS A 234 13.38 -19.66 -14.22
C LYS A 234 12.64 -18.41 -13.71
N THR A 235 11.59 -18.02 -14.42
CA THR A 235 10.84 -16.79 -14.11
C THR A 235 9.70 -17.02 -13.12
N PHE A 236 9.02 -18.18 -13.24
CA PHE A 236 7.80 -18.47 -12.49
C PHE A 236 7.87 -19.85 -11.83
N ASN A 237 7.28 -19.94 -10.65
CA ASN A 237 6.93 -21.20 -10.01
C ASN A 237 5.44 -21.48 -10.23
N ILE A 238 5.10 -22.78 -10.33
CA ILE A 238 3.71 -23.23 -10.29
C ILE A 238 3.33 -23.39 -8.81
N THR A 239 2.15 -22.93 -8.43
CA THR A 239 1.64 -22.96 -7.06
C THR A 239 0.43 -23.89 -6.96
N PRO A 240 0.64 -25.23 -7.05
CA PRO A 240 -0.47 -26.19 -7.12
C PRO A 240 -1.35 -26.20 -5.88
N GLU A 241 -0.82 -25.79 -4.73
CA GLU A 241 -1.57 -25.66 -3.49
C GLU A 241 -2.70 -24.64 -3.57
N TRP A 242 -2.65 -23.72 -4.52
CA TRP A 242 -3.69 -22.71 -4.72
C TRP A 242 -4.75 -23.17 -5.72
N LYS A 243 -4.43 -24.15 -6.55
CA LYS A 243 -5.22 -24.55 -7.72
C LYS A 243 -6.70 -24.81 -7.44
N ASN A 244 -6.99 -25.51 -6.36
CA ASN A 244 -8.36 -25.93 -6.03
C ASN A 244 -9.08 -24.95 -5.07
N LYS A 245 -8.41 -23.88 -4.66
CA LYS A 245 -8.91 -22.97 -3.63
C LYS A 245 -9.12 -21.54 -4.15
N GLN A 246 -8.81 -21.29 -5.43
CA GLN A 246 -8.75 -19.95 -6.00
C GLN A 246 -9.64 -19.84 -7.24
N PRO A 247 -10.86 -19.27 -7.11
CA PRO A 247 -11.79 -19.21 -8.23
C PRO A 247 -11.40 -18.23 -9.33
N PHE A 248 -10.54 -17.25 -9.04
CA PHE A 248 -10.21 -16.15 -9.96
C PHE A 248 -8.77 -16.17 -10.42
N GLN A 249 -7.93 -17.01 -9.83
CA GLN A 249 -6.54 -17.05 -10.22
C GLN A 249 -6.42 -17.48 -11.69
N ASP A 250 -5.43 -16.89 -12.38
CA ASP A 250 -5.03 -17.31 -13.71
C ASP A 250 -4.91 -18.84 -13.77
N SER A 251 -5.36 -19.43 -14.86
CA SER A 251 -5.35 -20.87 -15.08
C SER A 251 -3.96 -21.53 -14.92
N THR A 252 -2.89 -20.74 -14.97
CA THR A 252 -1.52 -21.20 -14.80
C THR A 252 -1.11 -21.37 -13.34
N HIS A 253 -1.80 -20.73 -12.39
CA HIS A 253 -1.48 -20.75 -10.96
C HIS A 253 0.00 -20.48 -10.69
N ILE A 254 0.55 -19.44 -11.30
CA ILE A 254 1.97 -19.10 -11.24
C ILE A 254 2.26 -18.00 -10.23
N GLU A 255 3.49 -17.99 -9.71
CA GLU A 255 4.06 -16.90 -8.94
C GLU A 255 5.40 -16.52 -9.56
N ARG A 256 5.63 -15.25 -9.81
CA ARG A 256 6.92 -14.78 -10.31
C ARG A 256 7.96 -14.86 -9.21
N ILE A 257 9.16 -15.38 -9.54
CA ILE A 257 10.24 -15.60 -8.58
C ILE A 257 11.52 -14.82 -8.89
N ILE A 258 11.54 -14.04 -9.96
CA ILE A 258 12.70 -13.21 -10.34
C ILE A 258 12.22 -11.85 -10.84
N GLN A 259 12.94 -10.80 -10.44
CA GLN A 259 12.75 -9.45 -10.95
C GLN A 259 13.50 -9.32 -12.28
N SER A 260 12.77 -9.32 -13.38
CA SER A 260 13.36 -9.29 -14.73
C SER A 260 12.46 -8.60 -15.77
N ASN A 261 11.36 -7.99 -15.34
CA ASN A 261 10.43 -7.31 -16.28
C ASN A 261 10.92 -5.89 -16.56
N ALA A 262 11.43 -5.67 -17.77
CA ALA A 262 12.00 -4.38 -18.18
C ALA A 262 10.97 -3.24 -18.17
N VAL A 263 9.72 -3.51 -18.53
CA VAL A 263 8.65 -2.50 -18.52
C VAL A 263 8.36 -2.05 -17.09
N TYR A 264 8.20 -2.99 -16.18
CA TYR A 264 7.98 -2.69 -14.76
C TYR A 264 9.15 -1.91 -14.16
N ALA A 265 10.38 -2.31 -14.47
CA ALA A 265 11.59 -1.60 -14.04
C ALA A 265 11.61 -0.15 -14.56
N ALA A 266 11.21 0.05 -15.82
CA ALA A 266 11.11 1.38 -16.42
C ALA A 266 10.05 2.25 -15.76
N MET A 267 8.94 1.65 -15.35
CA MET A 267 7.87 2.34 -14.61
C MET A 267 8.36 2.81 -13.24
N ILE A 268 9.08 1.97 -12.52
CA ILE A 268 9.72 2.34 -11.25
C ILE A 268 10.71 3.48 -11.44
N ALA A 269 11.55 3.40 -12.47
CA ALA A 269 12.54 4.43 -12.76
C ALA A 269 11.89 5.79 -13.05
N SER A 270 10.78 5.83 -13.76
CA SER A 270 10.03 7.07 -14.00
C SER A 270 9.46 7.66 -12.72
N MET A 271 8.93 6.84 -11.83
CA MET A 271 8.44 7.30 -10.53
C MET A 271 9.59 7.87 -9.70
N ASP A 272 10.69 7.15 -9.61
CA ASP A 272 11.90 7.58 -8.87
C ASP A 272 12.43 8.92 -9.40
N GLU A 273 12.52 9.07 -10.70
CA GLU A 273 12.98 10.30 -11.36
C GLU A 273 12.09 11.48 -10.98
N ASN A 274 10.78 11.30 -10.97
CA ASN A 274 9.85 12.36 -10.59
C ASN A 274 9.93 12.70 -9.09
N ILE A 275 10.15 11.74 -8.24
CA ILE A 275 10.42 11.99 -6.81
C ILE A 275 11.69 12.85 -6.67
N GLY A 276 12.74 12.55 -7.43
CA GLY A 276 13.95 13.35 -7.47
C GLY A 276 13.71 14.79 -7.90
N ARG A 277 12.92 14.99 -8.95
CA ARG A 277 12.55 16.33 -9.42
C ARG A 277 11.78 17.12 -8.36
N ILE A 278 10.86 16.48 -7.67
CA ILE A 278 10.07 17.12 -6.62
C ILE A 278 10.96 17.53 -5.44
N ILE A 279 11.84 16.64 -5.01
CA ILE A 279 12.80 16.93 -3.92
C ILE A 279 13.74 18.08 -4.33
N ASP A 280 14.23 18.08 -5.56
CA ASP A 280 15.07 19.16 -6.08
C ASP A 280 14.35 20.51 -6.04
N GLU A 281 13.05 20.53 -6.37
CA GLU A 281 12.25 21.76 -6.29
C GLU A 281 12.08 22.23 -4.83
N LEU A 282 11.86 21.31 -3.89
CA LEU A 282 11.82 21.67 -2.47
C LEU A 282 13.15 22.31 -2.02
N LYS A 283 14.28 21.76 -2.47
CA LYS A 283 15.60 22.30 -2.18
C LYS A 283 15.80 23.67 -2.81
N ARG A 284 15.41 23.82 -4.09
CA ARG A 284 15.53 25.09 -4.81
C ARG A 284 14.74 26.21 -4.15
N LEU A 285 13.59 25.90 -3.58
CA LEU A 285 12.74 26.87 -2.89
C LEU A 285 13.12 27.08 -1.42
N GLY A 286 14.14 26.39 -0.93
CA GLY A 286 14.55 26.46 0.48
C GLY A 286 13.56 25.79 1.43
N LEU A 287 12.71 24.88 0.96
CA LEU A 287 11.65 24.22 1.74
C LEU A 287 12.06 22.84 2.27
N TYR A 288 13.10 22.24 1.70
CA TYR A 288 13.48 20.86 2.00
C TYR A 288 13.74 20.63 3.50
N GLU A 289 14.48 21.54 4.14
CA GLU A 289 14.84 21.43 5.57
C GLU A 289 13.63 21.60 6.50
N ASN A 290 12.49 22.05 5.98
CA ASN A 290 11.23 22.19 6.74
C ASN A 290 10.13 21.28 6.18
N THR A 291 10.47 20.23 5.45
CA THR A 291 9.48 19.31 4.86
C THR A 291 9.71 17.90 5.35
N ILE A 292 8.66 17.30 5.90
CA ILE A 292 8.59 15.88 6.22
C ILE A 292 8.26 15.14 4.92
N ILE A 293 9.04 14.11 4.59
CA ILE A 293 8.79 13.29 3.40
C ILE A 293 8.59 11.85 3.83
N ILE A 294 7.46 11.28 3.44
CA ILE A 294 7.11 9.88 3.70
C ILE A 294 6.92 9.19 2.35
N PHE A 295 7.58 8.05 2.15
CA PHE A 295 7.41 7.20 0.98
C PHE A 295 6.99 5.81 1.43
N THR A 296 5.89 5.29 0.89
CA THR A 296 5.41 3.93 1.16
C THR A 296 4.58 3.41 -0.02
N SER A 297 4.03 2.19 0.12
CA SER A 297 3.15 1.57 -0.86
C SER A 297 1.82 1.16 -0.21
N ASP A 298 0.79 0.97 -1.02
CA ASP A 298 -0.56 0.62 -0.54
C ASP A 298 -0.75 -0.89 -0.30
N ASN A 299 -0.02 -1.72 -0.99
CA ASN A 299 -0.01 -3.19 -0.82
C ASN A 299 1.21 -3.77 -1.51
N GLY A 300 1.42 -5.06 -1.31
CA GLY A 300 2.56 -5.76 -1.91
C GLY A 300 2.55 -5.83 -3.42
N GLY A 301 3.67 -6.27 -3.97
CA GLY A 301 3.87 -6.37 -5.40
C GLY A 301 2.99 -7.47 -6.03
N LEU A 302 2.56 -7.22 -7.27
CA LEU A 302 1.71 -8.15 -8.03
C LEU A 302 2.57 -9.27 -8.62
N SER A 303 2.52 -10.45 -8.00
CA SER A 303 3.39 -11.58 -8.37
C SER A 303 2.64 -12.79 -8.95
N THR A 304 1.30 -12.79 -8.89
CA THR A 304 0.51 -14.01 -9.12
C THR A 304 -0.53 -13.91 -10.23
N SER A 305 -0.77 -12.74 -10.78
CA SER A 305 -1.80 -12.54 -11.83
C SER A 305 -1.51 -11.30 -12.66
N GLU A 306 -2.35 -11.03 -13.65
CA GLU A 306 -2.30 -9.84 -14.52
C GLU A 306 -0.91 -9.65 -15.15
N GLY A 307 -0.28 -10.76 -15.54
CA GLY A 307 1.07 -10.78 -16.09
C GLY A 307 2.18 -10.96 -15.06
N SER A 308 1.86 -10.98 -13.78
CA SER A 308 2.82 -11.18 -12.68
C SER A 308 4.10 -10.38 -12.88
N PRO A 309 4.01 -9.03 -12.81
CA PRO A 309 5.12 -8.17 -13.25
C PRO A 309 6.34 -8.17 -12.34
N THR A 310 6.19 -8.55 -11.05
CA THR A 310 7.30 -8.52 -10.10
C THR A 310 7.33 -9.76 -9.21
N ALA A 311 8.44 -9.94 -8.51
CA ALA A 311 8.65 -11.00 -7.53
C ALA A 311 8.90 -10.37 -6.15
N ASN A 312 8.30 -10.96 -5.11
CA ASN A 312 8.42 -10.47 -3.74
C ASN A 312 9.36 -11.31 -2.87
N LEU A 313 10.02 -12.32 -3.44
CA LEU A 313 10.93 -13.17 -2.67
C LEU A 313 11.93 -12.35 -1.86
N PRO A 314 12.24 -12.72 -0.61
CA PRO A 314 11.88 -13.98 0.06
C PRO A 314 10.46 -14.03 0.63
N LEU A 315 9.66 -12.99 0.48
CA LEU A 315 8.28 -12.96 0.98
C LEU A 315 7.38 -13.88 0.16
N ARG A 316 6.41 -14.49 0.83
CA ARG A 316 5.43 -15.38 0.19
C ARG A 316 4.27 -14.58 -0.38
N GLY A 317 3.83 -14.95 -1.60
CA GLY A 317 2.68 -14.34 -2.25
C GLY A 317 2.94 -12.90 -2.69
N GLY A 318 1.88 -12.14 -2.76
CA GLY A 318 1.92 -10.75 -3.21
C GLY A 318 0.54 -10.12 -3.06
N LYS A 319 0.28 -9.07 -3.82
CA LYS A 319 -1.01 -8.39 -3.85
C LYS A 319 -2.16 -9.39 -3.79
N GLY A 320 -3.14 -9.14 -2.94
CA GLY A 320 -4.32 -9.99 -2.75
C GLY A 320 -4.17 -11.06 -1.69
N PHE A 321 -2.97 -11.30 -1.15
CA PHE A 321 -2.69 -12.31 -0.15
C PHE A 321 -2.35 -11.69 1.19
N THR A 322 -2.81 -12.31 2.28
CA THR A 322 -2.40 -11.93 3.64
C THR A 322 -1.05 -12.53 4.06
N TYR A 323 -0.41 -13.30 3.19
CA TYR A 323 1.01 -13.61 3.35
C TYR A 323 1.86 -12.33 3.28
N GLU A 324 3.08 -12.39 3.79
CA GLU A 324 3.94 -11.20 3.91
C GLU A 324 4.11 -10.43 2.59
N GLY A 325 4.16 -11.14 1.47
CA GLY A 325 4.31 -10.51 0.15
C GLY A 325 3.17 -9.58 -0.24
N GLY A 326 1.98 -9.76 0.34
CA GLY A 326 0.82 -8.90 0.06
C GLY A 326 0.67 -7.71 0.98
N ILE A 327 1.28 -7.75 2.17
CA ILE A 327 1.02 -6.76 3.22
C ILE A 327 2.27 -6.03 3.73
N ARG A 328 3.47 -6.56 3.52
CA ARG A 328 4.71 -5.94 3.97
C ARG A 328 5.22 -4.96 2.93
N GLU A 329 5.51 -3.72 3.38
CA GLU A 329 5.74 -2.59 2.48
C GLU A 329 7.08 -1.92 2.74
N PRO A 330 7.67 -1.27 1.72
CA PRO A 330 8.73 -0.31 1.99
C PRO A 330 8.13 0.90 2.71
N LEU A 331 8.88 1.46 3.63
CA LEU A 331 8.54 2.72 4.29
C LEU A 331 9.83 3.48 4.59
N ILE A 332 9.91 4.69 4.07
CA ILE A 332 11.03 5.61 4.29
C ILE A 332 10.45 6.91 4.82
N VAL A 333 10.99 7.42 5.93
CA VAL A 333 10.55 8.68 6.52
C VAL A 333 11.74 9.58 6.76
N ARG A 334 11.68 10.78 6.22
CA ARG A 334 12.65 11.83 6.47
C ARG A 334 11.97 13.00 7.18
N ILE A 335 12.51 13.43 8.29
CA ILE A 335 12.03 14.62 9.03
C ILE A 335 13.09 15.71 9.02
N PRO A 336 12.71 17.00 9.21
CA PRO A 336 13.67 18.09 9.37
C PRO A 336 14.66 17.84 10.51
N HIS A 337 15.91 18.22 10.30
CA HIS A 337 16.99 18.13 11.31
C HIS A 337 17.20 16.72 11.88
N MET A 338 17.18 15.74 11.00
CA MET A 338 17.28 14.34 11.39
C MET A 338 18.71 14.00 11.85
N GLU A 339 18.85 13.55 13.11
CA GLU A 339 20.15 13.22 13.71
C GLU A 339 20.61 11.80 13.36
N ASN A 340 19.66 10.88 13.20
CA ASN A 340 19.93 9.46 12.95
C ASN A 340 19.62 9.05 11.48
N ALA A 341 19.85 9.98 10.56
CA ALA A 341 19.66 9.73 9.12
C ALA A 341 20.51 8.53 8.65
N GLY A 342 19.89 7.73 7.78
CA GLY A 342 20.50 6.52 7.21
C GLY A 342 20.32 5.27 8.06
N ASN A 343 19.73 5.38 9.24
CA ASN A 343 19.47 4.24 10.10
C ASN A 343 18.28 3.39 9.61
N ARG A 344 18.27 2.15 10.10
CA ARG A 344 17.19 1.19 9.90
C ARG A 344 16.36 1.09 11.18
N CYS A 345 15.05 1.00 11.04
CA CYS A 345 14.11 0.75 12.14
C CYS A 345 13.36 -0.56 11.89
N ASP A 346 13.47 -1.50 12.81
CA ASP A 346 12.84 -2.83 12.71
C ASP A 346 11.54 -2.95 13.50
N SER A 347 11.05 -1.87 14.10
CA SER A 347 9.78 -1.86 14.82
C SER A 347 8.61 -1.98 13.85
N MET A 348 7.57 -2.73 14.28
CA MET A 348 6.36 -2.89 13.48
C MET A 348 5.57 -1.59 13.41
N VAL A 349 5.19 -1.20 12.21
CA VAL A 349 4.24 -0.11 11.95
C VAL A 349 3.22 -0.58 10.91
N ILE A 350 2.05 0.02 10.93
CA ILE A 350 0.97 -0.30 10.00
C ILE A 350 0.32 0.99 9.51
N SER A 351 -0.37 0.93 8.37
CA SER A 351 -0.88 2.13 7.69
C SER A 351 -1.86 2.97 8.52
N THR A 352 -2.50 2.40 9.54
CA THR A 352 -3.31 3.15 10.50
C THR A 352 -2.48 4.11 11.37
N ASP A 353 -1.17 3.88 11.45
CA ASP A 353 -0.26 4.67 12.29
C ASP A 353 0.10 6.02 11.67
N TYR A 354 -0.02 6.18 10.37
CA TYR A 354 0.36 7.44 9.70
C TYR A 354 -0.43 8.63 10.21
N TYR A 355 -1.71 8.44 10.45
CA TYR A 355 -2.60 9.52 10.91
C TYR A 355 -2.11 10.16 12.22
N PRO A 356 -1.98 9.44 13.35
CA PRO A 356 -1.49 10.04 14.58
C PRO A 356 -0.02 10.46 14.50
N THR A 357 0.79 9.77 13.69
CA THR A 357 2.21 10.14 13.50
C THR A 357 2.33 11.51 12.84
N ILE A 358 1.57 11.75 11.77
CA ILE A 358 1.59 13.03 11.07
C ILE A 358 1.12 14.17 12.00
N LEU A 359 0.07 13.94 12.76
CA LEU A 359 -0.41 14.94 13.73
C LEU A 359 0.67 15.27 14.76
N GLU A 360 1.33 14.26 15.33
CA GLU A 360 2.38 14.47 16.33
C GLU A 360 3.60 15.16 15.72
N MET A 361 4.06 14.74 14.54
CA MET A 361 5.19 15.37 13.85
C MET A 361 4.99 16.86 13.55
N THR A 362 3.74 17.27 13.37
CA THR A 362 3.39 18.65 13.05
C THR A 362 3.02 19.48 14.27
N GLY A 363 3.04 18.87 15.46
CA GLY A 363 2.57 19.55 16.67
C GLY A 363 1.07 19.83 16.67
N SER A 364 0.32 19.11 15.85
CA SER A 364 -1.13 19.24 15.73
C SER A 364 -1.85 18.49 16.85
N SER A 365 -3.08 18.89 17.14
CA SER A 365 -3.92 18.20 18.11
C SER A 365 -4.24 16.78 17.64
N LEU A 366 -4.10 15.81 18.53
CA LEU A 366 -4.51 14.44 18.27
C LEU A 366 -6.05 14.34 18.29
N HIS A 367 -6.57 13.35 17.59
CA HIS A 367 -8.00 13.00 17.56
C HIS A 367 -8.18 11.53 17.96
N PRO A 368 -7.99 11.18 19.27
CA PRO A 368 -8.00 9.77 19.70
C PRO A 368 -9.31 9.04 19.38
N GLU A 369 -10.41 9.74 19.29
CA GLU A 369 -11.70 9.18 18.91
C GLU A 369 -11.78 8.86 17.40
N GLN A 370 -10.91 9.46 16.60
CA GLN A 370 -10.84 9.19 15.16
C GLN A 370 -9.81 8.10 14.84
N HIS A 371 -8.55 8.31 15.21
CA HIS A 371 -7.48 7.37 14.86
C HIS A 371 -7.33 6.24 15.87
N LEU A 372 -8.44 5.51 16.07
CA LEU A 372 -8.59 4.48 17.09
C LEU A 372 -7.57 3.35 16.98
N ASP A 373 -7.11 3.03 15.77
CA ASP A 373 -6.26 1.88 15.52
C ASP A 373 -4.82 2.26 15.18
N GLY A 374 -4.49 3.55 15.30
CA GLY A 374 -3.15 4.05 15.02
C GLY A 374 -2.37 4.38 16.28
N ILE A 375 -1.08 4.11 16.26
CA ILE A 375 -0.13 4.53 17.30
C ILE A 375 1.01 5.27 16.61
N SER A 376 1.28 6.51 17.05
CA SER A 376 2.35 7.31 16.46
C SER A 376 3.71 6.61 16.58
N PHE A 377 4.45 6.58 15.49
CA PHE A 377 5.84 6.14 15.48
C PHE A 377 6.85 7.31 15.44
N PHE A 378 6.37 8.54 15.61
CA PHE A 378 7.27 9.70 15.66
C PHE A 378 8.42 9.52 16.66
N PRO A 379 8.22 8.97 17.88
CA PRO A 379 9.35 8.75 18.79
C PRO A 379 10.47 7.91 18.19
N LEU A 380 10.16 6.93 17.34
CA LEU A 380 11.17 6.09 16.68
C LEU A 380 12.08 6.89 15.73
N LEU A 381 11.54 7.97 15.14
CA LEU A 381 12.30 8.85 14.24
C LEU A 381 13.31 9.72 15.00
N LYS A 382 13.14 9.85 16.32
CA LYS A 382 14.02 10.58 17.22
C LYS A 382 14.87 9.65 18.07
N ASN A 383 14.94 8.37 17.73
CA ASN A 383 15.63 7.32 18.49
C ASN A 383 15.12 7.20 19.94
N GLU A 384 13.82 7.40 20.12
CA GLU A 384 13.12 7.26 21.40
C GLU A 384 12.21 6.03 21.36
N LYS A 385 11.75 5.58 22.53
CA LYS A 385 10.76 4.48 22.60
C LYS A 385 9.38 5.01 22.34
N ARG A 386 8.58 4.24 21.56
CA ARG A 386 7.16 4.52 21.35
C ARG A 386 6.30 3.73 22.32
N ASN A 387 5.02 4.09 22.41
CA ASN A 387 4.02 3.28 23.08
C ASN A 387 3.97 1.91 22.39
N TYR A 388 4.00 0.86 23.21
CA TYR A 388 4.02 -0.51 22.72
C TYR A 388 2.63 -0.98 22.31
N ARG A 389 2.58 -1.77 21.25
CA ARG A 389 1.40 -2.58 20.92
C ARG A 389 1.79 -4.03 20.90
N ASP A 390 0.91 -4.91 21.44
CA ASP A 390 1.17 -6.34 21.46
C ASP A 390 1.17 -6.95 20.07
N ALA A 391 0.23 -6.51 19.23
CA ALA A 391 -0.02 -7.15 17.96
C ALA A 391 -0.62 -6.17 16.94
N ILE A 392 -0.50 -6.55 15.67
CA ILE A 392 -1.22 -5.93 14.55
C ILE A 392 -2.04 -7.01 13.85
N TYR A 393 -3.11 -6.57 13.19
CA TYR A 393 -4.16 -7.47 12.73
C TYR A 393 -4.58 -7.16 11.31
N TRP A 394 -5.05 -8.22 10.60
CA TRP A 394 -5.63 -8.10 9.26
C TRP A 394 -6.95 -8.86 9.20
N HIS A 395 -7.88 -8.32 8.42
CA HIS A 395 -9.16 -8.97 8.14
C HIS A 395 -9.51 -8.69 6.69
N TYR A 396 -9.40 -9.72 5.85
CA TYR A 396 -9.71 -9.66 4.43
C TYR A 396 -10.70 -10.77 4.08
N PRO A 397 -12.01 -10.52 4.26
CA PRO A 397 -13.05 -11.55 4.11
C PRO A 397 -13.51 -11.73 2.66
N HIS A 398 -12.58 -11.73 1.71
CA HIS A 398 -12.87 -11.76 0.28
C HIS A 398 -11.97 -12.71 -0.47
N TYR A 399 -12.45 -13.17 -1.65
CA TYR A 399 -11.61 -13.85 -2.63
C TYR A 399 -11.01 -12.78 -3.56
N SER A 400 -9.70 -12.76 -3.69
CA SER A 400 -9.05 -11.81 -4.60
C SER A 400 -8.82 -12.44 -5.97
N ASN A 401 -8.84 -11.61 -7.03
CA ASN A 401 -8.52 -12.07 -8.37
C ASN A 401 -7.04 -12.46 -8.53
N GLN A 402 -6.20 -12.07 -7.57
CA GLN A 402 -4.79 -12.46 -7.54
C GLN A 402 -4.57 -13.88 -6.98
N GLY A 403 -5.58 -14.44 -6.34
CA GLY A 403 -5.50 -15.78 -5.75
C GLY A 403 -5.66 -15.82 -4.24
N GLY A 404 -5.82 -14.69 -3.58
CA GLY A 404 -6.04 -14.62 -2.13
C GLY A 404 -7.40 -15.17 -1.73
N ARG A 405 -7.44 -15.85 -0.59
CA ARG A 405 -8.64 -16.44 0.02
C ARG A 405 -9.12 -15.56 1.17
N PRO A 406 -10.43 -15.61 1.52
CA PRO A 406 -10.91 -14.91 2.71
C PRO A 406 -10.10 -15.33 3.92
N SER A 407 -9.51 -14.37 4.62
CA SER A 407 -8.56 -14.67 5.70
C SER A 407 -8.45 -13.54 6.70
N GLY A 408 -7.96 -13.88 7.87
CA GLY A 408 -7.51 -12.94 8.87
C GLY A 408 -6.11 -13.32 9.32
N ALA A 409 -5.39 -12.37 9.90
CA ALA A 409 -4.06 -12.61 10.41
C ALA A 409 -3.77 -11.74 11.63
N ILE A 410 -2.85 -12.23 12.45
CA ILE A 410 -2.30 -11.51 13.59
C ILE A 410 -0.78 -11.67 13.57
N ARG A 411 -0.04 -10.57 13.77
CA ARG A 411 1.37 -10.65 14.09
C ARG A 411 1.62 -10.15 15.51
N MET A 412 2.22 -11.01 16.32
CA MET A 412 2.61 -10.70 17.69
C MET A 412 4.09 -11.07 17.86
N GLY A 413 4.93 -10.07 18.06
CA GLY A 413 6.38 -10.27 18.05
C GLY A 413 6.85 -10.81 16.70
N SER A 414 7.57 -11.93 16.70
CA SER A 414 8.03 -12.59 15.48
C SER A 414 7.04 -13.62 14.93
N TYR A 415 5.97 -13.93 15.66
CA TYR A 415 5.00 -14.95 15.26
C TYR A 415 3.83 -14.32 14.49
N LYS A 416 3.39 -15.02 13.45
CA LYS A 416 2.23 -14.64 12.66
C LYS A 416 1.30 -15.82 12.49
N LEU A 417 0.02 -15.64 12.84
CA LEU A 417 -1.03 -16.62 12.60
C LEU A 417 -1.95 -16.13 11.49
N LEU A 418 -2.22 -17.01 10.53
CA LEU A 418 -3.26 -16.80 9.52
C LEU A 418 -4.41 -17.77 9.76
N GLN A 419 -5.64 -17.28 9.55
CA GLN A 419 -6.84 -18.10 9.54
C GLN A 419 -7.54 -17.90 8.21
N PHE A 420 -7.79 -19.01 7.49
CA PHE A 420 -8.53 -18.99 6.23
C PHE A 420 -9.99 -19.28 6.52
N TYR A 421 -10.86 -18.34 6.19
CA TYR A 421 -12.28 -18.41 6.57
C TYR A 421 -13.09 -19.40 5.76
N ASP A 422 -12.63 -19.75 4.55
CA ASP A 422 -13.30 -20.71 3.68
C ASP A 422 -13.16 -22.17 4.16
N THR A 423 -12.09 -22.49 4.85
CA THR A 423 -11.80 -23.85 5.34
C THR A 423 -11.65 -23.95 6.87
N GLY A 424 -11.39 -22.83 7.53
CA GLY A 424 -11.02 -22.81 8.94
C GLY A 424 -9.55 -23.16 9.19
N GLU A 425 -8.76 -23.42 8.16
CA GLU A 425 -7.34 -23.78 8.30
C GLU A 425 -6.55 -22.67 8.99
N LEU A 426 -5.62 -23.09 9.85
CA LEU A 426 -4.69 -22.21 10.56
C LEU A 426 -3.26 -22.46 10.09
N GLU A 427 -2.49 -21.37 9.93
CA GLU A 427 -1.06 -21.43 9.63
C GLU A 427 -0.32 -20.51 10.60
N LEU A 428 0.68 -21.05 11.27
CA LEU A 428 1.52 -20.32 12.22
C LEU A 428 2.97 -20.31 11.74
N TYR A 429 3.57 -19.13 11.69
CA TYR A 429 4.95 -18.96 11.25
C TYR A 429 5.76 -18.14 12.23
N ASP A 430 7.04 -18.48 12.38
CA ASP A 430 8.04 -17.67 13.07
C ASP A 430 8.80 -16.85 12.01
N LEU A 431 8.43 -15.59 11.82
CA LEU A 431 9.01 -14.74 10.78
C LEU A 431 10.50 -14.43 11.02
N SER A 432 11.01 -14.57 12.23
CA SER A 432 12.43 -14.36 12.52
C SER A 432 13.32 -15.45 11.92
N LYS A 433 12.76 -16.64 11.71
CA LYS A 433 13.45 -17.82 11.15
C LYS A 433 12.92 -18.23 9.78
N ASP A 434 11.71 -17.82 9.44
CA ASP A 434 10.96 -18.29 8.29
C ASP A 434 10.17 -17.14 7.65
N LEU A 435 10.90 -16.18 7.12
CA LEU A 435 10.30 -15.01 6.49
C LEU A 435 9.45 -15.38 5.26
N SER A 436 9.72 -16.54 4.67
CA SER A 436 9.01 -17.07 3.49
C SER A 436 7.74 -17.83 3.83
N GLU A 437 7.38 -17.94 5.13
CA GLU A 437 6.14 -18.60 5.58
C GLU A 437 5.95 -20.00 4.98
N LYS A 438 6.96 -20.86 5.13
CA LYS A 438 6.98 -22.21 4.56
C LYS A 438 6.70 -23.30 5.59
N GLU A 439 7.09 -23.11 6.84
CA GLU A 439 6.99 -24.10 7.87
C GLU A 439 5.85 -23.77 8.84
N ASN A 440 4.71 -24.42 8.66
CA ASN A 440 3.54 -24.23 9.51
C ASN A 440 3.74 -24.89 10.86
N LEU A 441 3.82 -24.08 11.92
CA LEU A 441 4.08 -24.51 13.29
C LEU A 441 2.81 -24.83 14.11
N LYS A 442 1.64 -24.82 13.49
CA LYS A 442 0.36 -24.95 14.24
C LYS A 442 0.29 -26.20 15.09
N ASP A 443 0.82 -27.32 14.60
CA ASP A 443 0.77 -28.62 15.30
C ASP A 443 1.91 -28.76 16.32
N SER A 444 3.07 -28.16 16.07
CA SER A 444 4.21 -28.19 16.99
C SER A 444 4.11 -27.14 18.11
N GLU A 445 3.31 -26.09 17.90
CA GLU A 445 3.10 -24.98 18.85
C GLU A 445 1.60 -24.76 19.12
N PRO A 446 0.90 -25.78 19.67
CA PRO A 446 -0.57 -25.72 19.80
C PRO A 446 -1.04 -24.63 20.77
N GLU A 447 -0.34 -24.41 21.86
CA GLU A 447 -0.71 -23.41 22.88
C GLU A 447 -0.57 -21.98 22.32
N LEU A 448 0.51 -21.72 21.59
CA LEU A 448 0.73 -20.42 20.95
C LEU A 448 -0.30 -20.19 19.85
N THR A 449 -0.60 -21.20 19.06
CA THR A 449 -1.63 -21.14 18.02
C THR A 449 -2.99 -20.77 18.61
N GLU A 450 -3.41 -21.41 19.68
CA GLU A 450 -4.67 -21.11 20.37
C GLU A 450 -4.68 -19.70 20.95
N ARG A 451 -3.58 -19.27 21.56
CA ARG A 451 -3.45 -17.93 22.13
C ARG A 451 -3.59 -16.84 21.05
N LEU A 452 -2.91 -17.01 19.92
CA LEU A 452 -2.99 -16.03 18.81
C LEU A 452 -4.36 -16.04 18.15
N LEU A 453 -4.98 -17.21 18.00
CA LEU A 453 -6.34 -17.30 17.45
C LEU A 453 -7.34 -16.58 18.36
N ASN A 454 -7.26 -16.77 19.66
CA ASN A 454 -8.13 -16.08 20.63
C ASN A 454 -7.94 -14.57 20.54
N LYS A 455 -6.72 -14.09 20.41
CA LYS A 455 -6.44 -12.64 20.24
C LYS A 455 -7.03 -12.12 18.93
N LEU A 456 -6.88 -12.86 17.84
CA LEU A 456 -7.45 -12.48 16.54
C LEU A 456 -8.99 -12.41 16.62
N GLU A 457 -9.63 -13.39 17.21
CA GLU A 457 -11.08 -13.43 17.38
C GLU A 457 -11.57 -12.27 18.26
N ASN A 458 -10.89 -12.01 19.38
CA ASN A 458 -11.23 -10.89 20.26
C ASN A 458 -11.08 -9.54 19.54
N TRP A 459 -10.03 -9.40 18.75
CA TRP A 459 -9.85 -8.18 17.95
C TRP A 459 -10.98 -8.01 16.92
N ARG A 460 -11.35 -9.08 16.19
CA ARG A 460 -12.46 -9.02 15.24
C ARG A 460 -13.76 -8.54 15.90
N THR A 461 -14.04 -9.06 17.09
CA THR A 461 -15.20 -8.63 17.88
C THR A 461 -15.09 -7.16 18.27
N SER A 462 -13.91 -6.73 18.70
CA SER A 462 -13.68 -5.34 19.15
C SER A 462 -13.86 -4.30 18.05
N VAL A 463 -13.58 -4.66 16.79
CA VAL A 463 -13.76 -3.79 15.63
C VAL A 463 -15.07 -4.06 14.87
N ASN A 464 -15.90 -4.95 15.40
CA ASN A 464 -17.17 -5.34 14.78
C ASN A 464 -16.98 -5.85 13.34
N ALA A 465 -16.00 -6.71 13.13
CA ALA A 465 -15.68 -7.26 11.82
C ALA A 465 -16.80 -8.13 11.28
N ASP A 466 -17.17 -7.95 10.03
CA ASP A 466 -18.13 -8.80 9.33
C ASP A 466 -17.46 -10.08 8.85
N MET A 467 -18.06 -11.23 9.12
CA MET A 467 -17.50 -12.53 8.76
C MET A 467 -18.24 -13.13 7.56
N PRO A 468 -17.50 -13.85 6.67
CA PRO A 468 -18.15 -14.61 5.60
C PRO A 468 -19.13 -15.65 6.16
N ILE A 469 -20.14 -15.94 5.38
CA ILE A 469 -21.12 -16.97 5.73
C ILE A 469 -20.96 -18.18 4.82
N LYS A 470 -21.37 -19.36 5.30
CA LYS A 470 -21.32 -20.59 4.52
C LYS A 470 -22.18 -20.47 3.27
N ASN A 471 -21.65 -20.88 2.12
CA ASN A 471 -22.42 -20.98 0.89
C ASN A 471 -23.19 -22.29 0.86
N THR A 472 -24.50 -22.22 1.11
CA THR A 472 -25.36 -23.41 1.18
C THR A 472 -25.64 -24.05 -0.18
N LYS A 473 -25.31 -23.36 -1.28
CA LYS A 473 -25.50 -23.87 -2.65
C LYS A 473 -24.37 -24.78 -3.11
N VAL A 474 -23.25 -24.78 -2.38
CA VAL A 474 -22.08 -25.59 -2.70
C VAL A 474 -21.98 -26.72 -1.67
N HIS A 475 -21.98 -27.97 -2.16
CA HIS A 475 -21.80 -29.15 -1.33
C HIS A 475 -20.33 -29.56 -1.33
N ASP A 476 -19.83 -29.98 -0.17
CA ASP A 476 -18.46 -30.44 0.03
C ASP A 476 -18.14 -31.71 -0.82
#